data_55b22581d457926ad54516e5b3842f59
#
_entry.id   55b22581d457926ad54516e5b3842f59
#
_cell.length_a   1.000
_cell.length_b   1.000
_cell.length_c   1.000
_cell.angle_alpha   90.00
_cell.angle_beta   90.00
_cell.angle_gamma   90.00
#
_symmetry.space_group_name_H-M   'P 1'
#
loop_
_entity.id
_entity.type
_entity.pdbx_description
1 polymer ?
#
loop_
_entity_poly.entity_id
_entity_poly.type
_entity_poly.pdbx_seq_one_letter_code
_entity_poly.pdbx_strand_id
1 'polypeptide(L)'
;EIVWGNQLHELMSYIKRENDIDFALKKIKSKYSFDDENFNKIKSTLHNIIDNKEVNKLLFDYEKVYLEREFISGEGNRLRADRMMRKNDKYLIVDFKTGIEDDEHIIQVNKYCKIISEITKKEAIGYLIYCNEQNSKLKCVSSTLQIGI
;
A
#
# COMPACT_ATOMS: atom_id res chain seq x y z
N GLU A 1 -15.94 -8.96 4.57
CA GLU A 1 -14.46 -8.87 4.59
C GLU A 1 -13.89 -8.31 3.28
N ILE A 2 -14.29 -8.86 2.12
CA ILE A 2 -13.86 -8.38 0.80
C ILE A 2 -14.28 -6.92 0.59
N VAL A 3 -15.52 -6.59 0.92
CA VAL A 3 -16.05 -5.22 0.78
C VAL A 3 -15.26 -4.25 1.67
N TRP A 4 -14.98 -4.65 2.91
CA TRP A 4 -14.23 -3.84 3.84
C TRP A 4 -12.79 -3.61 3.38
N GLY A 5 -12.13 -4.66 2.87
CA GLY A 5 -10.79 -4.57 2.32
C GLY A 5 -10.73 -3.60 1.14
N ASN A 6 -11.69 -3.67 0.23
CA ASN A 6 -11.78 -2.75 -0.91
C ASN A 6 -12.00 -1.31 -0.47
N GLN A 7 -12.79 -1.10 0.57
CA GLN A 7 -13.04 0.25 1.12
C GLN A 7 -11.77 0.83 1.75
N LEU A 8 -10.97 0.00 2.44
CA LEU A 8 -9.69 0.45 2.99
C LEU A 8 -8.71 0.81 1.88
N HIS A 9 -8.61 -0.01 0.84
CA HIS A 9 -7.75 0.29 -0.31
C HIS A 9 -8.15 1.60 -0.97
N GLU A 10 -9.44 1.83 -1.14
CA GLU A 10 -9.94 3.08 -1.71
C GLU A 10 -9.60 4.27 -0.81
N LEU A 11 -9.79 4.14 0.50
CA LEU A 11 -9.43 5.19 1.46
C LEU A 11 -7.94 5.55 1.33
N MET A 12 -7.07 4.55 1.33
CA MET A 12 -5.63 4.79 1.19
C MET A 12 -5.26 5.41 -0.15
N SER A 13 -6.03 5.17 -1.20
CA SER A 13 -5.79 5.76 -2.51
C SER A 13 -6.05 7.27 -2.56
N TYR A 14 -6.71 7.83 -1.56
CA TYR A 14 -6.93 9.28 -1.45
C TYR A 14 -5.84 10.00 -0.65
N ILE A 15 -4.93 9.25 -0.03
CA ILE A 15 -3.93 9.79 0.91
C ILE A 15 -2.55 9.76 0.27
N LYS A 16 -2.09 10.90 -0.23
CA LYS A 16 -0.70 11.09 -0.67
C LYS A 16 0.16 11.52 0.50
N ARG A 17 -0.30 12.49 1.28
CA ARG A 17 0.37 13.06 2.45
C ARG A 17 -0.52 12.94 3.69
N GLU A 18 0.07 13.03 4.87
CA GLU A 18 -0.69 12.96 6.13
C GLU A 18 -1.83 13.97 6.18
N ASN A 19 -1.65 15.17 5.65
CA ASN A 19 -2.69 16.19 5.69
C ASN A 19 -3.87 15.90 4.76
N ASP A 20 -3.83 14.83 3.98
CA ASP A 20 -4.96 14.37 3.17
C ASP A 20 -5.94 13.49 3.95
N ILE A 21 -5.61 13.11 5.19
CA ILE A 21 -6.38 12.13 5.97
C ILE A 21 -7.83 12.59 6.21
N ASP A 22 -8.02 13.81 6.67
CA ASP A 22 -9.37 14.32 6.95
C ASP A 22 -10.24 14.37 5.70
N PHE A 23 -9.66 14.80 4.59
CA PHE A 23 -10.33 14.82 3.29
C PHE A 23 -10.71 13.41 2.85
N ALA A 24 -9.77 12.47 2.98
CA ALA A 24 -9.99 11.07 2.59
C ALA A 24 -11.12 10.42 3.41
N LEU A 25 -11.14 10.65 4.72
CA LEU A 25 -12.20 10.14 5.58
C LEU A 25 -13.57 10.70 5.21
N LYS A 26 -13.65 11.99 4.94
CA LYS A 26 -14.91 12.62 4.49
C LYS A 26 -15.38 12.04 3.16
N LYS A 27 -14.46 11.85 2.24
CA LYS A 27 -14.76 11.33 0.91
C LYS A 27 -15.29 9.89 0.96
N ILE A 28 -14.64 9.01 1.72
CA ILE A 28 -15.08 7.62 1.85
C ILE A 28 -16.42 7.53 2.59
N LYS A 29 -16.62 8.32 3.63
CA LYS A 29 -17.87 8.36 4.39
C LYS A 29 -19.05 8.78 3.50
N SER A 30 -18.85 9.79 2.67
CA SER A 30 -19.87 10.28 1.74
C SER A 30 -20.21 9.24 0.68
N LYS A 31 -19.22 8.55 0.15
CA LYS A 31 -19.38 7.58 -0.94
C LYS A 31 -20.16 6.34 -0.52
N TYR A 32 -19.89 5.80 0.68
CA TYR A 32 -20.40 4.49 1.09
C TYR A 32 -21.52 4.55 2.12
N SER A 33 -21.89 5.71 2.62
CA SER A 33 -22.99 5.86 3.60
C SER A 33 -22.82 4.90 4.79
N PHE A 34 -21.61 4.85 5.36
CA PHE A 34 -21.33 3.98 6.50
C PHE A 34 -22.22 4.29 7.69
N ASP A 35 -22.62 3.25 8.43
CA ASP A 35 -23.11 3.45 9.79
C ASP A 35 -21.94 3.83 10.70
N ASP A 36 -22.23 4.31 11.91
CA ASP A 36 -21.20 4.79 12.82
C ASP A 36 -20.21 3.70 13.21
N GLU A 37 -20.70 2.47 13.42
CA GLU A 37 -19.85 1.33 13.79
C GLU A 37 -18.83 1.01 12.69
N ASN A 38 -19.28 0.86 11.46
CA ASN A 38 -18.41 0.54 10.33
C ASN A 38 -17.45 1.69 9.99
N PHE A 39 -17.92 2.93 10.09
CA PHE A 39 -17.05 4.08 9.88
C PHE A 39 -15.95 4.14 10.94
N ASN A 40 -16.29 3.94 12.20
CA ASN A 40 -15.32 3.93 13.30
C ASN A 40 -14.29 2.81 13.14
N LYS A 41 -14.70 1.67 12.63
CA LYS A 41 -13.82 0.54 12.35
C LYS A 41 -12.76 0.88 11.30
N ILE A 42 -13.19 1.48 10.18
CA ILE A 42 -12.24 1.87 9.13
C ILE A 42 -11.34 3.02 9.59
N LYS A 43 -11.89 3.95 10.36
CA LYS A 43 -11.14 5.05 10.96
C LYS A 43 -10.07 4.56 11.94
N SER A 44 -10.42 3.59 12.80
CA SER A 44 -9.47 2.98 13.74
C SER A 44 -8.35 2.24 13.00
N THR A 45 -8.68 1.54 11.92
CA THR A 45 -7.69 0.87 11.08
C THR A 45 -6.73 1.88 10.46
N LEU A 46 -7.26 2.98 9.93
CA LEU A 46 -6.42 4.05 9.38
C LEU A 46 -5.48 4.62 10.43
N HIS A 47 -5.98 4.91 11.63
CA HIS A 47 -5.15 5.43 12.72
C HIS A 47 -4.05 4.45 13.12
N ASN A 48 -4.33 3.15 13.14
CA ASN A 48 -3.31 2.14 13.41
C ASN A 48 -2.21 2.13 12.36
N ILE A 49 -2.53 2.39 11.11
CA ILE A 49 -1.55 2.53 10.04
C ILE A 49 -0.69 3.78 10.26
N ILE A 50 -1.34 4.92 10.48
CA ILE A 50 -0.67 6.23 10.57
C ILE A 50 0.15 6.37 11.86
N ASP A 51 -0.33 5.83 12.96
CA ASP A 51 0.32 5.94 14.27
C ASP A 51 1.48 4.95 14.44
N ASN A 52 1.60 3.95 13.59
CA ASN A 52 2.76 3.06 13.57
C ASN A 52 3.94 3.82 12.95
N LYS A 53 4.98 4.09 13.74
CA LYS A 53 6.10 4.94 13.33
C LYS A 53 6.85 4.43 12.10
N GLU A 54 7.08 3.12 12.02
CA GLU A 54 7.74 2.52 10.86
C GLU A 54 6.90 2.67 9.60
N VAL A 55 5.60 2.39 9.72
CA VAL A 55 4.65 2.50 8.61
C VAL A 55 4.51 3.95 8.18
N ASN A 56 4.36 4.86 9.11
CA ASN A 56 4.25 6.28 8.84
C ASN A 56 5.46 6.81 8.06
N LYS A 57 6.66 6.47 8.51
CA LYS A 57 7.89 6.87 7.84
C LYS A 57 7.95 6.30 6.42
N LEU A 58 7.59 5.03 6.25
CA LEU A 58 7.58 4.40 4.93
C LEU A 58 6.61 5.12 3.99
N LEU A 59 5.40 5.41 4.45
CA LEU A 59 4.34 5.95 3.59
C LEU A 59 4.54 7.41 3.21
N PHE A 60 5.14 8.22 4.08
CA PHE A 60 5.15 9.68 3.93
C PHE A 60 6.52 10.32 3.73
N ASP A 61 7.60 9.59 3.92
CA ASP A 61 8.95 10.08 3.64
C ASP A 61 9.40 9.65 2.24
N TYR A 62 8.95 10.39 1.23
CA TYR A 62 9.21 10.07 -0.17
C TYR A 62 9.48 11.34 -1.00
N GLU A 63 10.11 11.14 -2.16
CA GLU A 63 10.30 12.20 -3.15
C GLU A 63 9.12 12.29 -4.10
N LYS A 64 8.54 11.15 -4.48
CA LYS A 64 7.37 11.06 -5.35
C LYS A 64 6.53 9.85 -4.99
N VAL A 65 5.20 9.98 -5.11
CA VAL A 65 4.26 8.90 -4.82
C VAL A 65 3.33 8.65 -6.01
N TYR A 66 3.06 7.38 -6.27
CA TYR A 66 2.12 6.90 -7.28
C TYR A 66 1.10 6.02 -6.58
N LEU A 67 -0.18 6.38 -6.65
CA LEU A 67 -1.25 5.63 -6.00
C LEU A 67 -2.01 4.80 -7.03
N GLU A 68 -2.26 3.55 -6.70
CA GLU A 68 -3.00 2.61 -7.53
C GLU A 68 -2.57 2.60 -9.01
N ARG A 69 -1.27 2.71 -9.25
CA ARG A 69 -0.73 2.74 -10.60
C ARG A 69 -0.73 1.34 -11.20
N GLU A 70 -1.28 1.20 -12.41
CA GLU A 70 -1.23 -0.02 -13.17
C GLU A 70 0.05 -0.07 -14.01
N PHE A 71 0.69 -1.24 -14.04
CA PHE A 71 1.88 -1.50 -14.83
C PHE A 71 1.63 -2.68 -15.76
N ILE A 72 2.17 -2.60 -16.97
CA ILE A 72 2.09 -3.68 -17.95
C ILE A 72 3.50 -4.18 -18.20
N SER A 73 3.75 -5.47 -17.94
CA SER A 73 5.05 -6.09 -18.21
C SER A 73 5.27 -6.26 -19.72
N GLY A 74 6.52 -6.54 -20.11
CA GLY A 74 6.84 -6.88 -21.49
C GLY A 74 6.11 -8.11 -22.01
N GLU A 75 5.64 -8.98 -21.11
CA GLU A 75 4.83 -10.17 -21.43
C GLU A 75 3.33 -9.90 -21.45
N GLY A 76 2.91 -8.66 -21.23
CA GLY A 76 1.51 -8.26 -21.23
C GLY A 76 0.77 -8.47 -19.93
N ASN A 77 1.45 -8.86 -18.85
CA ASN A 77 0.83 -9.02 -17.53
C ASN A 77 0.54 -7.64 -16.92
N ARG A 78 -0.69 -7.49 -16.39
CA ARG A 78 -1.10 -6.28 -15.72
C ARG A 78 -0.87 -6.41 -14.22
N LEU A 79 -0.26 -5.40 -13.63
CA LEU A 79 -0.01 -5.33 -12.20
C LEU A 79 -0.47 -3.99 -11.67
N ARG A 80 -1.09 -4.01 -10.51
CA ARG A 80 -1.56 -2.79 -9.86
C ARG A 80 -1.08 -2.79 -8.41
N ALA A 81 -0.15 -1.89 -8.12
CA ALA A 81 0.34 -1.69 -6.77
C ALA A 81 -0.54 -0.66 -6.06
N ASP A 82 -0.87 -0.90 -4.80
CA ASP A 82 -1.66 0.06 -4.01
C ASP A 82 -0.92 1.39 -3.87
N ARG A 83 0.39 1.32 -3.64
CA ARG A 83 1.20 2.51 -3.46
C ARG A 83 2.63 2.24 -3.90
N MET A 84 3.19 3.12 -4.69
CA MET A 84 4.59 3.08 -5.07
C MET A 84 5.21 4.44 -4.79
N MET A 85 6.39 4.43 -4.19
CA MET A 85 7.10 5.67 -3.85
C MET A 85 8.52 5.62 -4.40
N ARG A 86 9.02 6.77 -4.80
CA ARG A 86 10.42 6.93 -5.18
C ARG A 86 11.17 7.63 -4.05
N LYS A 87 12.29 7.05 -3.64
CA LYS A 87 13.15 7.61 -2.62
C LYS A 87 14.59 7.11 -2.80
N ASN A 88 15.56 8.02 -2.77
CA ASN A 88 17.00 7.69 -2.87
C ASN A 88 17.32 6.81 -4.09
N ASP A 89 16.76 7.15 -5.23
CA ASP A 89 16.95 6.44 -6.51
C ASP A 89 16.44 4.99 -6.48
N LYS A 90 15.50 4.69 -5.60
CA LYS A 90 14.87 3.39 -5.46
C LYS A 90 13.35 3.54 -5.52
N TYR A 91 12.68 2.43 -5.80
CA TYR A 91 11.22 2.36 -5.73
C TYR A 91 10.79 1.50 -4.54
N LEU A 92 9.88 2.02 -3.75
CA LEU A 92 9.29 1.32 -2.61
C LEU A 92 7.86 0.97 -2.99
N ILE A 93 7.53 -0.31 -2.96
CA ILE A 93 6.22 -0.80 -3.37
C ILE A 93 5.49 -1.33 -2.15
N VAL A 94 4.30 -0.81 -1.91
CA VAL A 94 3.51 -1.14 -0.73
C VAL A 94 2.16 -1.70 -1.13
N ASP A 95 1.79 -2.80 -0.51
CA ASP A 95 0.47 -3.40 -0.64
C ASP A 95 -0.16 -3.53 0.75
N PHE A 96 -1.41 -3.11 0.87
CA PHE A 96 -2.17 -3.19 2.11
C PHE A 96 -3.01 -4.46 2.12
N LYS A 97 -2.96 -5.21 3.22
CA LYS A 97 -3.74 -6.43 3.40
C LYS A 97 -4.52 -6.37 4.70
N THR A 98 -5.78 -6.76 4.65
CA THR A 98 -6.69 -6.76 5.81
C THR A 98 -6.93 -8.15 6.39
N GLY A 99 -6.47 -9.18 5.72
CA GLY A 99 -6.64 -10.57 6.13
C GLY A 99 -5.42 -11.15 6.85
N ILE A 100 -5.42 -12.46 6.96
CA ILE A 100 -4.32 -13.22 7.58
C ILE A 100 -3.11 -13.22 6.64
N GLU A 101 -1.90 -13.28 7.20
CA GLU A 101 -0.68 -13.41 6.40
C GLU A 101 -0.73 -14.67 5.54
N ASP A 102 -0.36 -14.52 4.28
CA ASP A 102 -0.39 -15.60 3.28
C ASP A 102 0.82 -15.46 2.37
N ASP A 103 1.47 -16.58 2.05
CA ASP A 103 2.64 -16.60 1.17
C ASP A 103 2.32 -16.04 -0.22
N GLU A 104 1.09 -16.15 -0.69
CA GLU A 104 0.65 -15.57 -1.95
C GLU A 104 0.82 -14.05 -1.99
N HIS A 105 0.68 -13.39 -0.85
CA HIS A 105 0.91 -11.94 -0.75
C HIS A 105 2.38 -11.60 -1.04
N ILE A 106 3.29 -12.42 -0.54
CA ILE A 106 4.73 -12.26 -0.76
C ILE A 106 5.07 -12.46 -2.23
N ILE A 107 4.52 -13.49 -2.85
CA ILE A 107 4.70 -13.80 -4.27
C ILE A 107 4.22 -12.63 -5.13
N GLN A 108 3.06 -12.07 -4.81
CA GLN A 108 2.48 -10.94 -5.52
C GLN A 108 3.40 -9.70 -5.46
N VAL A 109 3.87 -9.34 -4.28
CA VAL A 109 4.74 -8.17 -4.10
C VAL A 109 6.10 -8.39 -4.77
N ASN A 110 6.66 -9.58 -4.69
CA ASN A 110 7.89 -9.93 -5.39
C ASN A 110 7.76 -9.75 -6.90
N LYS A 111 6.63 -10.16 -7.45
CA LYS A 111 6.33 -9.99 -8.88
C LYS A 111 6.26 -8.51 -9.26
N TYR A 112 5.63 -7.67 -8.43
CA TYR A 112 5.59 -6.22 -8.64
C TYR A 112 6.99 -5.63 -8.64
N CYS A 113 7.82 -5.99 -7.66
CA CYS A 113 9.19 -5.49 -7.56
C CYS A 113 10.02 -5.85 -8.78
N LYS A 114 9.91 -7.08 -9.25
CA LYS A 114 10.62 -7.55 -10.42
C LYS A 114 10.26 -6.74 -11.67
N ILE A 115 8.97 -6.51 -11.89
CA ILE A 115 8.50 -5.77 -13.06
C ILE A 115 8.91 -4.30 -12.99
N ILE A 116 8.77 -3.67 -11.84
CA ILE A 116 9.18 -2.26 -11.66
C ILE A 116 10.68 -2.12 -11.87
N SER A 117 11.47 -3.03 -11.34
CA SER A 117 12.92 -3.03 -11.52
C SER A 117 13.32 -3.20 -12.99
N GLU A 118 12.63 -4.07 -13.72
CA GLU A 118 12.87 -4.28 -15.15
C GLU A 118 12.54 -3.03 -15.97
N ILE A 119 11.42 -2.38 -15.66
CA ILE A 119 10.98 -1.17 -16.37
C ILE A 119 11.87 0.03 -16.06
N THR A 120 12.21 0.23 -14.80
CA THR A 120 12.90 1.45 -14.33
C THR A 120 14.42 1.33 -14.34
N LYS A 121 14.95 0.12 -14.36
CA LYS A 121 16.37 -0.18 -14.17
C LYS A 121 16.89 0.30 -12.80
N LYS A 122 15.99 0.36 -11.82
CA LYS A 122 16.29 0.77 -10.43
C LYS A 122 15.96 -0.36 -9.48
N GLU A 123 16.53 -0.32 -8.28
CA GLU A 123 16.15 -1.21 -7.20
C GLU A 123 14.69 -0.97 -6.82
N ALA A 124 13.95 -2.05 -6.60
CA ALA A 124 12.59 -2.00 -6.06
C ALA A 124 12.53 -2.84 -4.79
N ILE A 125 12.00 -2.27 -3.73
CA ILE A 125 11.84 -2.92 -2.43
C ILE A 125 10.34 -3.05 -2.13
N GLY A 126 9.90 -4.25 -1.80
CA GLY A 126 8.50 -4.55 -1.55
C GLY A 126 8.16 -4.62 -0.07
N TYR A 127 7.00 -4.12 0.27
CA TYR A 127 6.47 -4.13 1.63
C TYR A 127 5.02 -4.55 1.64
N LEU A 128 4.65 -5.33 2.64
CA LEU A 128 3.27 -5.64 2.98
C LEU A 128 2.92 -4.94 4.29
N ILE A 129 1.77 -4.31 4.33
CA ILE A 129 1.23 -3.76 5.57
C ILE A 129 -0.06 -4.51 5.88
N TYR A 130 0.01 -5.34 6.91
CA TYR A 130 -1.15 -6.04 7.45
C TYR A 130 -1.82 -5.15 8.48
N CYS A 131 -3.07 -4.84 8.28
CA CYS A 131 -3.78 -3.86 9.10
C CYS A 131 -5.21 -4.31 9.44
N ASN A 132 -5.62 -3.98 10.65
CA ASN A 132 -6.97 -4.19 11.14
C ASN A 132 -7.29 -3.10 12.17
N GLU A 133 -8.45 -3.21 12.84
CA GLU A 133 -8.87 -2.21 13.81
C GLU A 133 -8.05 -2.22 15.11
N GLN A 134 -7.26 -3.28 15.38
CA GLN A 134 -6.42 -3.37 16.58
C GLN A 134 -4.99 -2.93 16.35
N ASN A 135 -4.40 -3.27 15.19
CA ASN A 135 -2.98 -2.97 14.95
C ASN A 135 -2.64 -2.91 13.46
N SER A 136 -1.41 -2.51 13.19
CA SER A 136 -0.79 -2.64 11.87
C SER A 136 0.60 -3.26 12.02
N LYS A 137 1.00 -4.05 11.02
CA LYS A 137 2.29 -4.74 10.99
C LYS A 137 2.95 -4.55 9.64
N LEU A 138 4.19 -4.05 9.66
CA LEU A 138 5.00 -3.89 8.46
C LEU A 138 5.87 -5.12 8.24
N LYS A 139 5.88 -5.61 7.01
CA LYS A 139 6.76 -6.71 6.59
C LYS A 139 7.51 -6.30 5.33
N CYS A 140 8.84 -6.26 5.42
CA CYS A 140 9.69 -6.10 4.24
C CYS A 140 9.75 -7.44 3.52
N VAL A 141 9.40 -7.46 2.24
CA VAL A 141 9.25 -8.72 1.50
C VAL A 141 10.51 -9.06 0.73
N SER A 142 11.03 -8.11 -0.07
CA SER A 142 12.22 -8.38 -0.88
C SER A 142 12.88 -7.12 -1.39
N SER A 143 14.12 -7.28 -1.84
CA SER A 143 14.84 -6.26 -2.60
C SER A 143 15.37 -6.88 -3.87
N THR A 144 15.20 -6.19 -5.00
CA THR A 144 15.66 -6.68 -6.31
C THR A 144 17.17 -6.65 -6.48
N LEU A 145 17.91 -5.97 -5.60
CA LEU A 145 19.38 -6.01 -5.62
C LEU A 145 19.96 -7.41 -5.46
N GLN A 146 19.24 -8.29 -4.75
CA GLN A 146 19.67 -9.68 -4.53
C GLN A 146 19.35 -10.60 -5.71
N ILE A 147 18.54 -10.16 -6.65
CA ILE A 147 18.06 -10.95 -7.77
C ILE A 147 18.83 -10.66 -9.06
N GLY A 148 19.49 -9.50 -9.14
CA GLY A 148 20.19 -9.04 -10.35
C GLY A 148 21.64 -9.50 -10.49
N ILE A 149 22.06 -10.43 -9.65
CA ILE A 149 23.45 -10.91 -9.68
C ILE A 149 23.56 -12.24 -10.40
#